data_d79651d9a6cee6a4d3e07975b02ba55a
#
_entry.id   d79651d9a6cee6a4d3e07975b02ba55a
#
_cell.length_a   1.000
_cell.length_b   1.000
_cell.length_c   1.000
_cell.angle_alpha   90.00
_cell.angle_beta   90.00
_cell.angle_gamma   90.00
#
_symmetry.space_group_name_H-M   'P 1'
#
loop_
_entity.id
_entity.type
_entity.pdbx_description
1 polymer ?
#
loop_
_entity_poly.entity_id
_entity_poly.type
_entity_poly.pdbx_seq_one_letter_code
_entity_poly.pdbx_strand_id
1 'polypeptide(L)'
;VMDPYFVAQVLAPDGTVVKTTQSRSLGQAVSSATADQVKQAMLAVVQSGTGTDAQIPGVKVAGKTGSAETGGTNVNSMFVGFAPYDSPTVAISVALEDFDKHDVEAAKIAGIVLTAALAAQGA
;
A
#
# COMPACT_ATOMS: atom_id res chain seq x y z
N VAL A 1 2.48 14.26 6.64
CA VAL A 1 1.47 14.06 5.60
C VAL A 1 1.88 14.84 4.36
N MET A 2 1.74 14.22 3.20
CA MET A 2 2.03 14.85 1.92
C MET A 2 0.72 15.18 1.19
N ASP A 3 0.73 16.25 0.42
CA ASP A 3 -0.38 16.65 -0.44
C ASP A 3 -0.46 15.68 -1.63
N PRO A 4 -1.57 14.93 -1.81
CA PRO A 4 -1.67 13.99 -2.91
C PRO A 4 -1.88 14.69 -4.25
N TYR A 5 -1.32 14.13 -5.31
CA TYR A 5 -1.54 14.61 -6.67
C TYR A 5 -1.54 13.46 -7.68
N PHE A 6 -2.29 13.61 -8.76
CA PHE A 6 -2.42 12.61 -9.83
C PHE A 6 -1.61 12.97 -11.08
N VAL A 7 -1.28 14.26 -11.26
CA VAL A 7 -0.54 14.73 -12.43
C VAL A 7 0.89 15.06 -12.00
N ALA A 8 1.84 14.20 -12.35
CA ALA A 8 3.25 14.42 -12.06
C ALA A 8 3.86 15.50 -12.96
N GLN A 9 3.55 15.44 -14.26
CA GLN A 9 4.05 16.38 -15.27
C GLN A 9 2.99 16.68 -16.33
N VAL A 10 3.06 17.86 -16.92
CA VAL A 10 2.35 18.24 -18.14
C VAL A 10 3.38 18.41 -19.23
N LEU A 11 3.19 17.71 -20.33
CA LEU A 11 4.07 17.77 -21.50
C LEU A 11 3.38 18.49 -22.66
N ALA A 12 4.17 19.23 -23.45
CA ALA A 12 3.74 19.72 -24.75
C ALA A 12 3.69 18.57 -25.78
N PRO A 13 3.06 18.76 -26.96
CA PRO A 13 2.96 17.71 -27.98
C PRO A 13 4.32 17.17 -28.47
N ASP A 14 5.39 17.97 -28.37
CA ASP A 14 6.76 17.60 -28.73
C ASP A 14 7.52 16.87 -27.60
N GLY A 15 6.84 16.60 -26.46
CA GLY A 15 7.43 15.95 -25.29
C GLY A 15 8.16 16.91 -24.31
N THR A 16 8.19 18.20 -24.61
CA THR A 16 8.80 19.20 -23.71
C THR A 16 8.00 19.30 -22.41
N VAL A 17 8.68 19.29 -21.25
CA VAL A 17 8.05 19.47 -19.96
C VAL A 17 7.59 20.92 -19.78
N VAL A 18 6.26 21.12 -19.75
CA VAL A 18 5.63 22.43 -19.53
C VAL A 18 5.52 22.73 -18.03
N LYS A 19 5.19 21.70 -17.22
CA LYS A 19 5.00 21.85 -15.78
C LYS A 19 5.34 20.54 -15.09
N THR A 20 6.00 20.65 -13.93
CA THR A 20 6.21 19.54 -13.00
C THR A 20 5.53 19.86 -11.68
N THR A 21 4.75 18.91 -11.15
CA THR A 21 4.16 19.04 -9.82
C THR A 21 5.23 18.81 -8.77
N GLN A 22 5.34 19.75 -7.84
CA GLN A 22 6.26 19.64 -6.70
C GLN A 22 5.55 18.99 -5.52
N SER A 23 6.24 18.05 -4.85
CA SER A 23 5.75 17.48 -3.60
C SER A 23 5.63 18.56 -2.53
N ARG A 24 4.49 18.60 -1.83
CA ARG A 24 4.20 19.56 -0.77
C ARG A 24 3.88 18.83 0.54
N SER A 25 4.56 19.21 1.62
CA SER A 25 4.22 18.71 2.95
C SER A 25 3.05 19.51 3.52
N LEU A 26 2.07 18.78 4.06
CA LEU A 26 0.93 19.33 4.83
C LEU A 26 1.23 19.36 6.34
N GLY A 27 2.45 18.96 6.74
CA GLY A 27 2.87 18.89 8.13
C GLY A 27 2.69 17.52 8.77
N GLN A 28 2.90 17.46 10.07
CA GLN A 28 2.80 16.25 10.88
C GLN A 28 1.38 16.13 11.46
N ALA A 29 0.65 15.08 11.08
CA ALA A 29 -0.73 14.86 11.52
C ALA A 29 -0.83 14.22 12.91
N VAL A 30 0.15 13.37 13.27
CA VAL A 30 0.21 12.64 14.56
C VAL A 30 1.63 12.64 15.09
N SER A 31 1.81 12.38 16.38
CA SER A 31 3.16 12.24 16.95
C SER A 31 3.89 11.03 16.36
N SER A 32 5.23 11.05 16.36
CA SER A 32 6.04 9.89 15.93
C SER A 32 5.70 8.64 16.75
N ALA A 33 5.50 8.80 18.06
CA ALA A 33 5.12 7.68 18.93
C ALA A 33 3.79 7.05 18.51
N THR A 34 2.78 7.85 18.14
CA THR A 34 1.51 7.34 17.64
C THR A 34 1.68 6.63 16.30
N ALA A 35 2.48 7.20 15.40
CA ALA A 35 2.78 6.58 14.11
C ALA A 35 3.48 5.22 14.28
N ASP A 36 4.44 5.13 15.22
CA ASP A 36 5.15 3.89 15.53
C ASP A 36 4.23 2.81 16.11
N GLN A 37 3.28 3.18 16.97
CA GLN A 37 2.28 2.26 17.50
C GLN A 37 1.39 1.69 16.38
N VAL A 38 0.91 2.54 15.47
CA VAL A 38 0.13 2.10 14.30
C VAL A 38 0.97 1.19 13.41
N LYS A 39 2.20 1.57 13.14
CA LYS A 39 3.16 0.78 12.36
C LYS A 39 3.39 -0.61 12.95
N GLN A 40 3.53 -0.72 14.27
CA GLN A 40 3.65 -2.00 14.98
C GLN A 40 2.38 -2.85 14.87
N ALA A 41 1.21 -2.24 15.02
CA ALA A 41 -0.07 -2.93 14.84
C ALA A 41 -0.21 -3.47 13.40
N MET A 42 0.15 -2.69 12.39
CA MET A 42 0.14 -3.12 10.99
C MET A 42 1.13 -4.27 10.71
N LEU A 43 2.29 -4.28 11.37
CA LEU A 43 3.23 -5.40 11.29
C LEU A 43 2.60 -6.68 11.85
N ALA A 44 1.96 -6.60 13.02
CA ALA A 44 1.30 -7.75 13.67
C ALA A 44 0.18 -8.33 12.79
N VAL A 45 -0.57 -7.50 12.06
CA VAL A 45 -1.61 -7.95 11.10
C VAL A 45 -1.02 -8.87 10.03
N VAL A 46 0.16 -8.55 9.51
CA VAL A 46 0.82 -9.38 8.49
C VAL A 46 1.56 -10.56 9.10
N GLN A 47 2.15 -10.41 10.28
CA GLN A 47 2.89 -11.51 10.91
C GLN A 47 2.00 -12.66 11.40
N SER A 48 0.84 -12.33 11.98
CA SER A 48 -0.01 -13.33 12.64
C SER A 48 -1.52 -13.02 12.61
N GLY A 49 -1.92 -11.98 11.88
CA GLY A 49 -3.32 -11.57 11.75
C GLY A 49 -3.93 -11.91 10.40
N THR A 50 -4.91 -11.11 9.99
CA THR A 50 -5.67 -11.29 8.75
C THR A 50 -4.88 -11.01 7.47
N GLY A 51 -3.69 -10.45 7.56
CA GLY A 51 -2.85 -10.08 6.42
C GLY A 51 -1.69 -11.04 6.15
N THR A 52 -1.69 -12.27 6.70
CA THR A 52 -0.59 -13.23 6.56
C THR A 52 -0.24 -13.57 5.11
N ASP A 53 -1.20 -13.49 4.20
CA ASP A 53 -1.00 -13.73 2.78
C ASP A 53 -0.12 -12.65 2.08
N ALA A 54 0.11 -11.52 2.75
CA ALA A 54 1.04 -10.49 2.27
C ALA A 54 2.48 -10.69 2.77
N GLN A 55 2.79 -11.80 3.45
CA GLN A 55 4.15 -12.10 3.91
C GLN A 55 5.11 -12.31 2.74
N ILE A 56 6.34 -11.79 2.90
CA ILE A 56 7.44 -11.95 1.96
C ILE A 56 8.61 -12.59 2.71
N PRO A 57 9.16 -13.72 2.24
CA PRO A 57 10.32 -14.34 2.88
C PRO A 57 11.49 -13.37 3.03
N GLY A 58 11.98 -13.21 4.25
CA GLY A 58 13.13 -12.33 4.55
C GLY A 58 12.82 -10.84 4.63
N VAL A 59 11.57 -10.40 4.36
CA VAL A 59 11.17 -8.99 4.42
C VAL A 59 10.00 -8.82 5.39
N LYS A 60 10.13 -7.91 6.34
CA LYS A 60 8.99 -7.52 7.20
C LYS A 60 8.05 -6.60 6.41
N VAL A 61 6.80 -6.99 6.30
CA VAL A 61 5.73 -6.21 5.68
C VAL A 61 4.78 -5.72 6.77
N ALA A 62 4.36 -4.48 6.70
CA ALA A 62 3.30 -3.92 7.53
C ALA A 62 2.08 -3.60 6.66
N GLY A 63 0.89 -3.98 7.11
CA GLY A 63 -0.31 -3.73 6.33
C GLY A 63 -1.60 -3.92 7.13
N LYS A 64 -2.72 -3.62 6.47
CA LYS A 64 -4.07 -3.79 7.02
C LYS A 64 -5.01 -4.24 5.92
N THR A 65 -5.73 -5.30 6.20
CA THR A 65 -6.82 -5.81 5.37
C THR A 65 -8.10 -5.02 5.60
N GLY A 66 -8.96 -4.97 4.60
CA GLY A 66 -10.31 -4.44 4.69
C GLY A 66 -11.27 -5.30 3.87
N SER A 67 -12.48 -5.50 4.38
CA SER A 67 -13.56 -6.13 3.65
C SER A 67 -14.81 -5.29 3.82
N ALA A 68 -15.45 -4.89 2.72
CA ALA A 68 -16.70 -4.16 2.73
C ALA A 68 -17.76 -4.97 1.99
N GLU A 69 -18.88 -5.23 2.67
CA GLU A 69 -20.01 -5.93 2.08
C GLU A 69 -20.68 -5.07 1.00
N THR A 70 -21.05 -5.70 -0.12
CA THR A 70 -21.70 -5.02 -1.27
C THR A 70 -23.22 -5.27 -1.33
N GLY A 71 -23.79 -5.87 -0.29
CA GLY A 71 -25.23 -6.19 -0.20
C GLY A 71 -25.61 -7.54 -0.84
N GLY A 72 -24.63 -8.31 -1.31
CA GLY A 72 -24.78 -9.67 -1.83
C GLY A 72 -23.89 -10.68 -1.13
N THR A 73 -23.47 -11.73 -1.85
CA THR A 73 -22.48 -12.71 -1.38
C THR A 73 -21.04 -12.22 -1.55
N ASN A 74 -20.82 -11.23 -2.42
CA ASN A 74 -19.52 -10.66 -2.74
C ASN A 74 -19.14 -9.55 -1.77
N VAL A 75 -17.85 -9.24 -1.72
CA VAL A 75 -17.25 -8.18 -0.89
C VAL A 75 -16.25 -7.38 -1.72
N ASN A 76 -16.01 -6.14 -1.30
CA ASN A 76 -14.82 -5.43 -1.74
C ASN A 76 -13.67 -5.82 -0.80
N SER A 77 -12.69 -6.55 -1.33
CA SER A 77 -11.48 -6.93 -0.58
C SER A 77 -10.40 -5.88 -0.77
N MET A 78 -9.84 -5.40 0.33
CA MET A 78 -8.84 -4.33 0.31
C MET A 78 -7.62 -4.69 1.15
N PHE A 79 -6.47 -4.19 0.73
CA PHE A 79 -5.24 -4.21 1.51
C PHE A 79 -4.48 -2.92 1.29
N VAL A 80 -3.97 -2.33 2.37
CA VAL A 80 -2.99 -1.24 2.32
C VAL A 80 -1.77 -1.66 3.12
N GLY A 81 -0.58 -1.32 2.63
CA GLY A 81 0.64 -1.71 3.31
C GLY A 81 1.89 -1.04 2.77
N PHE A 82 3.00 -1.38 3.39
CA PHE A 82 4.33 -0.92 2.98
C PHE A 82 5.41 -1.92 3.36
N ALA A 83 6.52 -1.86 2.64
CA ALA A 83 7.70 -2.67 2.87
C ALA A 83 8.98 -1.94 2.41
N PRO A 84 10.17 -2.28 2.96
CA PRO A 84 10.39 -3.03 4.18
C PRO A 84 9.90 -2.27 5.43
N TYR A 85 9.53 -2.97 6.49
CA TYR A 85 9.02 -2.35 7.73
C TYR A 85 10.00 -1.36 8.36
N ASP A 86 11.29 -1.74 8.43
CA ASP A 86 12.29 -0.94 9.16
C ASP A 86 12.68 0.34 8.39
N SER A 87 12.71 0.28 7.05
CA SER A 87 13.01 1.41 6.16
C SER A 87 12.12 1.35 4.91
N PRO A 88 10.88 1.85 4.99
CA PRO A 88 9.92 1.71 3.91
C PRO A 88 10.35 2.43 2.63
N THR A 89 10.33 1.70 1.52
CA THR A 89 10.62 2.23 0.18
C THR A 89 9.45 2.05 -0.78
N VAL A 90 8.52 1.12 -0.48
CA VAL A 90 7.32 0.87 -1.29
C VAL A 90 6.09 0.93 -0.41
N ALA A 91 5.07 1.64 -0.86
CA ALA A 91 3.72 1.59 -0.32
C ALA A 91 2.77 1.03 -1.38
N ILE A 92 1.76 0.26 -0.94
CA ILE A 92 0.80 -0.38 -1.82
C ILE A 92 -0.63 -0.19 -1.31
N SER A 93 -1.55 -0.06 -2.23
CA SER A 93 -2.99 -0.21 -2.00
C SER A 93 -3.55 -1.14 -3.08
N VAL A 94 -4.27 -2.17 -2.65
CA VAL A 94 -4.99 -3.11 -3.52
C VAL A 94 -6.46 -3.04 -3.17
N ALA A 95 -7.31 -2.91 -4.17
CA ALA A 95 -8.76 -2.98 -4.05
C ALA A 95 -9.29 -3.94 -5.10
N LEU A 96 -10.05 -4.94 -4.67
CA LEU A 96 -10.78 -5.88 -5.51
C LEU A 96 -12.26 -5.63 -5.28
N GLU A 97 -12.93 -5.13 -6.30
CA GLU A 97 -14.35 -4.78 -6.23
C GLU A 97 -15.22 -5.98 -6.60
N ASP A 98 -16.35 -6.13 -5.92
CA ASP A 98 -17.37 -7.18 -6.16
C ASP A 98 -16.79 -8.59 -6.24
N PHE A 99 -15.91 -8.91 -5.33
CA PHE A 99 -15.07 -10.10 -5.33
C PHE A 99 -15.73 -11.23 -4.50
N ASP A 100 -15.63 -12.47 -4.98
CA ASP A 100 -16.06 -13.62 -4.20
C ASP A 100 -15.14 -13.79 -2.99
N LYS A 101 -15.69 -13.73 -1.77
CA LYS A 101 -14.94 -13.84 -0.52
C LYS A 101 -14.19 -15.18 -0.34
N HIS A 102 -14.42 -16.15 -1.20
CA HIS A 102 -13.76 -17.45 -1.21
C HIS A 102 -12.54 -17.51 -2.16
N ASP A 103 -12.31 -16.46 -2.97
CA ASP A 103 -11.20 -16.38 -3.90
C ASP A 103 -9.93 -15.71 -3.30
N VAL A 104 -9.00 -15.31 -4.17
CA VAL A 104 -7.73 -14.71 -3.77
C VAL A 104 -7.92 -13.33 -3.15
N GLU A 105 -7.53 -13.15 -1.90
CA GLU A 105 -7.65 -11.89 -1.18
C GLU A 105 -6.64 -10.82 -1.64
N ALA A 106 -6.99 -9.55 -1.44
CA ALA A 106 -6.15 -8.40 -1.77
C ALA A 106 -4.76 -8.46 -1.10
N ALA A 107 -4.66 -9.08 0.09
CA ALA A 107 -3.39 -9.26 0.80
C ALA A 107 -2.40 -10.13 0.01
N LYS A 108 -2.86 -11.20 -0.64
CA LYS A 108 -2.00 -12.08 -1.45
C LYS A 108 -1.47 -11.36 -2.70
N ILE A 109 -2.34 -10.61 -3.37
CA ILE A 109 -1.92 -9.78 -4.52
C ILE A 109 -0.90 -8.73 -4.08
N ALA A 110 -1.12 -8.10 -2.92
CA ALA A 110 -0.19 -7.14 -2.37
C ALA A 110 1.20 -7.75 -2.11
N GLY A 111 1.28 -8.96 -1.55
CA GLY A 111 2.53 -9.68 -1.33
C GLY A 111 3.30 -9.93 -2.63
N ILE A 112 2.60 -10.35 -3.70
CA ILE A 112 3.19 -10.58 -5.02
C ILE A 112 3.75 -9.29 -5.60
N VAL A 113 2.96 -8.22 -5.60
CA VAL A 113 3.35 -6.92 -6.18
C VAL A 113 4.48 -6.27 -5.39
N LEU A 114 4.42 -6.30 -4.04
CA LEU A 114 5.51 -5.80 -3.19
C LEU A 114 6.82 -6.55 -3.44
N THR A 115 6.75 -7.88 -3.59
CA THR A 115 7.94 -8.70 -3.91
C THR A 115 8.58 -8.24 -5.21
N ALA A 116 7.80 -8.06 -6.27
CA ALA A 116 8.29 -7.61 -7.56
C ALA A 116 8.85 -6.18 -7.50
N ALA A 117 8.17 -5.27 -6.80
CA ALA A 117 8.59 -3.89 -6.66
C ALA A 117 9.91 -3.75 -5.88
N LEU A 118 10.09 -4.53 -4.80
CA LEU A 118 11.34 -4.55 -4.04
C LEU A 118 12.50 -5.14 -4.84
N ALA A 119 12.26 -6.20 -5.62
CA ALA A 119 13.26 -6.79 -6.49
C ALA A 119 13.73 -5.78 -7.56
N ALA A 120 12.82 -4.99 -8.12
CA ALA A 120 13.15 -3.97 -9.12
C ALA A 120 13.99 -2.80 -8.56
N GLN A 121 13.96 -2.55 -7.25
CA GLN A 121 14.78 -1.51 -6.60
C GLN A 121 16.21 -1.97 -6.31
N GLY A 122 16.45 -3.28 -6.26
CA GLY A 122 17.76 -3.86 -5.98
C GLY A 122 18.52 -4.32 -7.25
N ALA A 123 17.95 -4.07 -8.43
CA ALA A 123 18.52 -4.44 -9.74
C ALA A 123 19.37 -3.30 -10.33
#